data_781a56b45e2d59f43d857b4859887107
#
_entry.id   781a56b45e2d59f43d857b4859887107
#
_cell.length_a   1.000
_cell.length_b   1.000
_cell.length_c   1.000
_cell.angle_alpha   90.00
_cell.angle_beta   90.00
_cell.angle_gamma   90.00
#
_symmetry.space_group_name_H-M   'P 1'
#
loop_
_entity.id
_entity.type
_entity.pdbx_description
1 polymer ?
#
loop_
_entity_poly.entity_id
_entity_poly.type
_entity_poly.pdbx_seq_one_letter_code
_entity_poly.pdbx_strand_id
1 'polypeptide(L)'
;MKTSVNLAGVELKNPVMTASGTFGSGAEYSEFVDLKELGAVVTKGVANVPWPGNPTPRIAEVYGGMLNAIGLQNPGIDVFCERDIPFLKQLDRKSVV
;
A
#
# COMPACT_ATOMS: atom_id res chain seq x y z
N MET A 1 20.05 -16.25 9.48
CA MET A 1 19.36 -16.79 8.28
C MET A 1 19.30 -15.70 7.22
N LYS A 2 19.62 -16.03 6.01
CA LYS A 2 19.53 -15.09 4.87
C LYS A 2 18.14 -15.15 4.27
N THR A 3 17.39 -14.05 4.34
CA THR A 3 16.02 -13.96 3.82
C THR A 3 15.89 -13.04 2.59
N SER A 4 16.99 -12.44 2.15
CA SER A 4 16.98 -11.56 1.00
C SER A 4 16.57 -12.29 -0.28
N VAL A 5 15.80 -11.62 -1.13
CA VAL A 5 15.33 -12.13 -2.41
C VAL A 5 15.55 -11.09 -3.50
N ASN A 6 15.76 -11.56 -4.73
CA ASN A 6 15.80 -10.70 -5.90
C ASN A 6 14.46 -10.82 -6.65
N LEU A 7 13.75 -9.73 -6.76
CA LEU A 7 12.49 -9.63 -7.49
C LEU A 7 12.72 -8.80 -8.76
N ALA A 8 12.88 -9.49 -9.89
CA ALA A 8 13.06 -8.84 -11.20
C ALA A 8 14.17 -7.76 -11.21
N GLY A 9 15.30 -8.06 -10.57
CA GLY A 9 16.44 -7.14 -10.49
C GLY A 9 16.43 -6.20 -9.27
N VAL A 10 15.36 -6.24 -8.45
CA VAL A 10 15.26 -5.46 -7.22
C VAL A 10 15.57 -6.35 -6.02
N GLU A 11 16.64 -6.04 -5.31
CA GLU A 11 16.98 -6.74 -4.07
C GLU A 11 16.06 -6.29 -2.92
N LEU A 12 15.39 -7.26 -2.30
CA LEU A 12 14.58 -7.08 -1.11
C LEU A 12 15.22 -7.81 0.05
N LYS A 13 15.17 -7.25 1.25
CA LYS A 13 15.77 -7.87 2.44
C LYS A 13 15.06 -9.15 2.89
N ASN A 14 13.78 -9.28 2.54
CA ASN A 14 12.96 -10.49 2.73
C ASN A 14 11.81 -10.48 1.74
N PRO A 15 11.10 -11.63 1.55
CA PRO A 15 10.02 -11.72 0.56
C PRO A 15 8.67 -11.18 1.03
N VAL A 16 8.57 -10.63 2.25
CA VAL A 16 7.29 -10.17 2.77
C VAL A 16 6.95 -8.80 2.21
N MET A 17 5.82 -8.71 1.54
CA MET A 17 5.32 -7.48 0.94
C MET A 17 3.85 -7.27 1.31
N THR A 18 3.43 -6.01 1.39
CA THR A 18 2.01 -5.70 1.59
C THR A 18 1.22 -5.85 0.29
N ALA A 19 -0.10 -5.96 0.40
CA ALA A 19 -0.98 -6.02 -0.76
C ALA A 19 -1.62 -4.64 -1.01
N SER A 20 -1.59 -4.22 -2.29
CA SER A 20 -2.27 -3.01 -2.73
C SER A 20 -3.76 -3.03 -2.35
N GLY A 21 -4.29 -1.89 -1.94
CA GLY A 21 -5.69 -1.71 -1.61
C GLY A 21 -6.10 -2.11 -0.20
N THR A 22 -5.35 -3.00 0.46
CA THR A 22 -5.63 -3.42 1.85
C THR A 22 -4.75 -2.70 2.86
N PHE A 23 -3.60 -2.19 2.45
CA PHE A 23 -2.61 -1.58 3.32
C PHE A 23 -2.50 -0.05 3.14
N GLY A 24 -3.24 0.53 2.21
CA GLY A 24 -3.12 1.95 1.87
C GLY A 24 -1.71 2.29 1.39
N SER A 25 -1.16 3.40 1.86
CA SER A 25 0.24 3.79 1.62
C SER A 25 1.14 3.52 2.83
N GLY A 26 0.65 2.82 3.84
CA GLY A 26 1.42 2.35 4.98
C GLY A 26 1.34 3.22 6.23
N ALA A 27 0.96 4.49 6.13
CA ALA A 27 0.92 5.40 7.28
C ALA A 27 -0.01 4.90 8.40
N GLU A 28 -1.23 4.48 8.06
CA GLU A 28 -2.21 4.00 9.02
C GLU A 28 -1.75 2.74 9.75
N TYR A 29 -1.17 1.79 9.00
CA TYR A 29 -0.72 0.52 9.56
C TYR A 29 0.64 0.61 10.27
N SER A 30 1.37 1.71 10.09
CA SER A 30 2.64 1.93 10.82
C SER A 30 2.46 2.01 12.34
N GLU A 31 1.24 2.27 12.79
CA GLU A 31 0.91 2.25 14.22
C GLU A 31 0.86 0.82 14.80
N PHE A 32 0.66 -0.19 13.96
CA PHE A 32 0.49 -1.58 14.39
C PHE A 32 1.65 -2.49 13.98
N VAL A 33 2.37 -2.11 12.94
CA VAL A 33 3.46 -2.92 12.37
C VAL A 33 4.66 -2.02 12.10
N ASP A 34 5.84 -2.46 12.54
CA ASP A 34 7.07 -1.78 12.13
C ASP A 34 7.33 -2.06 10.65
N LEU A 35 7.04 -1.06 9.83
CA LEU A 35 7.22 -1.18 8.39
C LEU A 35 8.67 -1.49 7.98
N LYS A 36 9.63 -1.25 8.87
CA LYS A 36 11.04 -1.59 8.64
C LYS A 36 11.31 -3.10 8.61
N GLU A 37 10.40 -3.91 9.12
CA GLU A 37 10.50 -5.37 9.06
C GLU A 37 10.11 -5.94 7.69
N LEU A 38 9.34 -5.20 6.89
CA LEU A 38 8.87 -5.65 5.58
C LEU A 38 9.95 -5.58 4.50
N GLY A 39 9.88 -6.43 3.52
CA GLY A 39 10.73 -6.37 2.32
C GLY A 39 10.35 -5.21 1.40
N ALA A 40 9.05 -4.98 1.23
CA ALA A 40 8.53 -3.84 0.46
C ALA A 40 7.11 -3.48 0.89
N VAL A 41 6.70 -2.25 0.58
CA VAL A 41 5.31 -1.78 0.70
C VAL A 41 4.75 -1.60 -0.70
N VAL A 42 3.67 -2.33 -1.01
CA VAL A 42 2.92 -2.14 -2.25
C VAL A 42 1.78 -1.17 -1.94
N THR A 43 1.88 0.03 -2.47
CA THR A 43 0.96 1.12 -2.18
C THR A 43 -0.35 0.99 -2.94
N LYS A 44 -1.34 1.80 -2.58
CA LYS A 44 -2.59 1.97 -3.33
C LYS A 44 -2.28 2.47 -4.74
N GLY A 45 -3.00 1.94 -5.73
CA GLY A 45 -2.98 2.50 -7.09
C GLY A 45 -3.42 3.97 -7.07
N VAL A 46 -2.70 4.82 -7.79
CA VAL A 46 -2.87 6.28 -7.75
C VAL A 46 -3.27 6.81 -9.11
N ALA A 47 -4.33 7.61 -9.16
CA ALA A 47 -4.78 8.30 -10.38
C ALA A 47 -4.04 9.63 -10.54
N ASN A 48 -4.09 10.21 -11.73
CA ASN A 48 -3.52 11.52 -12.00
C ASN A 48 -4.24 12.68 -11.30
N VAL A 49 -5.46 12.43 -10.83
CA VAL A 49 -6.28 13.40 -10.06
C VAL A 49 -6.83 12.70 -8.82
N PRO A 50 -7.25 13.45 -7.77
CA PRO A 50 -7.94 12.85 -6.64
C PRO A 50 -9.17 12.04 -7.07
N TRP A 51 -9.29 10.82 -6.55
CA TRP A 51 -10.39 9.93 -6.90
C TRP A 51 -11.14 9.51 -5.64
N PRO A 52 -12.38 9.99 -5.42
CA PRO A 52 -13.10 9.75 -4.17
C PRO A 52 -13.62 8.32 -4.00
N GLY A 53 -13.67 7.54 -5.08
CA GLY A 53 -14.28 6.22 -5.08
C GLY A 53 -15.81 6.29 -5.14
N ASN A 54 -16.43 5.14 -4.89
CA ASN A 54 -17.87 5.02 -4.91
C ASN A 54 -18.51 5.58 -3.63
N PRO A 55 -19.79 6.02 -3.68
CA PRO A 55 -20.53 6.37 -2.47
C PRO A 55 -20.72 5.13 -1.56
N THR A 56 -20.89 5.39 -0.27
CA THR A 56 -21.24 4.34 0.70
C THR A 56 -22.74 3.97 0.61
N PRO A 57 -23.13 2.72 0.98
CA PRO A 57 -22.30 1.60 1.43
C PRO A 57 -21.51 0.97 0.27
N ARG A 58 -20.29 0.55 0.55
CA ARG A 58 -19.41 -0.05 -0.47
C ARG A 58 -18.73 -1.34 -0.03
N ILE A 59 -19.21 -1.89 1.06
CA ILE A 59 -18.82 -3.19 1.61
C ILE A 59 -20.08 -3.97 1.92
N ALA A 60 -20.10 -5.27 1.59
CA ALA A 60 -21.18 -6.18 1.92
C ALA A 60 -20.62 -7.52 2.38
N GLU A 61 -21.03 -7.97 3.57
CA GLU A 61 -20.70 -9.31 4.04
C GLU A 61 -21.47 -10.36 3.28
N VAL A 62 -20.80 -11.46 2.97
CA VAL A 62 -21.39 -12.65 2.36
C VAL A 62 -20.93 -13.89 3.13
N TYR A 63 -21.53 -15.06 2.86
CA TYR A 63 -21.09 -16.28 3.50
C TYR A 63 -19.61 -16.56 3.18
N GLY A 64 -18.80 -16.61 4.22
CA GLY A 64 -17.36 -16.90 4.10
C GLY A 64 -16.51 -15.79 3.51
N GLY A 65 -17.01 -14.55 3.44
CA GLY A 65 -16.22 -13.45 2.86
C GLY A 65 -16.89 -12.10 2.88
N MET A 66 -16.34 -11.20 2.08
CA MET A 66 -16.81 -9.83 1.96
C MET A 66 -16.66 -9.35 0.52
N LEU A 67 -17.68 -8.72 -0.02
CA LEU A 67 -17.63 -8.01 -1.29
C LEU A 67 -17.32 -6.54 -1.04
N ASN A 68 -16.59 -5.91 -1.93
CA ASN A 68 -16.37 -4.48 -1.89
C ASN A 68 -16.55 -3.83 -3.26
N ALA A 69 -16.89 -2.55 -3.22
CA ALA A 69 -16.97 -1.66 -4.38
C ALA A 69 -16.36 -0.32 -3.99
N ILE A 70 -15.09 -0.31 -3.59
CA ILE A 70 -14.39 0.90 -3.12
C ILE A 70 -14.28 1.93 -4.24
N GLY A 71 -13.99 1.49 -5.47
CA GLY A 71 -13.91 2.39 -6.62
C GLY A 71 -12.60 3.14 -6.71
N LEU A 72 -11.49 2.51 -6.37
CA LEU A 72 -10.13 3.05 -6.48
C LEU A 72 -9.93 4.38 -5.74
N GLN A 73 -10.48 4.52 -4.54
CA GLN A 73 -10.27 5.72 -3.74
C GLN A 73 -8.77 5.98 -3.52
N ASN A 74 -8.31 7.18 -3.89
CA ASN A 74 -6.92 7.59 -3.72
C ASN A 74 -6.81 9.12 -3.75
N PRO A 75 -5.70 9.69 -3.20
CA PRO A 75 -5.55 11.13 -3.09
C PRO A 75 -5.10 11.84 -4.38
N GLY A 76 -4.80 11.09 -5.44
CA GLY A 76 -4.17 11.62 -6.64
C GLY A 76 -2.63 11.68 -6.54
N ILE A 77 -1.98 11.78 -7.70
CA ILE A 77 -0.52 11.66 -7.79
C ILE A 77 0.23 12.79 -7.06
N ASP A 78 -0.29 14.01 -7.08
CA ASP A 78 0.37 15.14 -6.44
C ASP A 78 0.49 14.94 -4.93
N VAL A 79 -0.63 14.65 -4.27
CA VAL A 79 -0.64 14.36 -2.82
C VAL A 79 0.18 13.12 -2.49
N PHE A 80 0.12 12.09 -3.33
CA PHE A 80 0.94 10.90 -3.14
C PHE A 80 2.43 11.22 -3.14
N CYS A 81 2.90 12.05 -4.09
CA CYS A 81 4.30 12.46 -4.18
C CYS A 81 4.72 13.39 -3.03
N GLU A 82 3.83 14.26 -2.56
CA GLU A 82 4.14 15.24 -1.52
C GLU A 82 4.03 14.69 -0.10
N ARG A 83 3.16 13.72 0.13
CA ARG A 83 2.86 13.17 1.47
C ARG A 83 3.36 11.73 1.63
N ASP A 84 2.92 10.83 0.75
CA ASP A 84 3.12 9.39 0.95
C ASP A 84 4.53 8.94 0.61
N ILE A 85 5.10 9.44 -0.47
CA ILE A 85 6.49 9.10 -0.87
C ILE A 85 7.51 9.58 0.17
N PRO A 86 7.47 10.83 0.67
CA PRO A 86 8.39 11.27 1.73
C PRO A 86 8.26 10.43 3.00
N PHE A 87 7.04 10.07 3.41
CA PHE A 87 6.81 9.20 4.56
C PHE A 87 7.49 7.83 4.36
N LEU A 88 7.29 7.19 3.21
CA LEU A 88 7.88 5.89 2.91
C LEU A 88 9.41 5.94 2.81
N LYS A 89 9.96 7.03 2.26
CA LYS A 89 11.42 7.23 2.18
C LYS A 89 12.09 7.33 3.55
N GLN A 90 11.42 7.87 4.55
CA GLN A 90 11.94 7.94 5.92
C GLN A 90 12.18 6.55 6.52
N LEU A 91 11.52 5.53 6.01
CA LEU A 91 11.61 4.16 6.48
C LEU A 91 12.75 3.37 5.82
N ASP A 92 13.53 3.99 4.94
CA ASP A 92 14.57 3.34 4.14
C ASP A 92 14.03 2.12 3.38
N ARG A 93 12.93 2.32 2.63
CA ARG A 93 12.13 1.26 2.03
C ARG A 93 12.04 1.37 0.52
N LYS A 94 11.99 0.20 -0.11
CA LYS A 94 11.55 0.06 -1.49
C LYS A 94 10.03 0.02 -1.50
N SER A 95 9.42 0.97 -2.21
CA SER A 95 7.97 1.06 -2.38
C SER A 95 7.62 0.73 -3.83
N VAL A 96 6.51 0.02 -4.00
CA VAL A 96 5.95 -0.28 -5.32
C VAL A 96 4.67 0.53 -5.48
N VAL A 97 4.61 1.28 -6.52
CA VAL A 97 3.46 2.12 -6.88
C VAL A 97 2.70 1.50 -8.04
#